data_69fbdf7fd9227aa13b8400758f49e555
#
_entry.id   69fbdf7fd9227aa13b8400758f49e555
#
_cell.length_a   1.000
_cell.length_b   1.000
_cell.length_c   1.000
_cell.angle_alpha   90.00
_cell.angle_beta   90.00
_cell.angle_gamma   90.00
#
_symmetry.space_group_name_H-M   'P 1'
#
loop_
_entity.id
_entity.type
_entity.pdbx_description
1 polymer ?
#
loop_
_entity_poly.entity_id
_entity_poly.type
_entity_poly.pdbx_seq_one_letter_code
_entity_poly.pdbx_strand_id
1 'polypeptide(L)'
;PLTRLVGTAQERIAPDPLPTIAAIAKYGETDLLCYRAEDSRLAAEQAAQWGPLVDWSALQLDAPLRITTGLMPVPQDAQALAALRRAVAAQAPVALSALGVLVPAFGSLVLGLAVARGRLAAEAAHELSILDERFQE
;
A
#
# COMPACT_ATOMS: atom_id res chain seq x y z
N PRO A 1 1.37 -36.96 -0.88
CA PRO A 1 0.29 -36.03 -1.20
C PRO A 1 0.39 -34.72 -0.41
N LEU A 2 0.35 -34.80 0.93
CA LEU A 2 0.47 -33.59 1.75
C LEU A 2 1.82 -32.91 1.54
N THR A 3 2.88 -33.70 1.53
CA THR A 3 4.22 -33.16 1.29
C THR A 3 4.31 -32.50 -0.08
N ARG A 4 3.69 -33.12 -1.07
CA ARG A 4 3.69 -32.57 -2.42
C ARG A 4 2.92 -31.25 -2.49
N LEU A 5 1.76 -31.16 -1.81
CA LEU A 5 0.99 -29.93 -1.77
C LEU A 5 1.77 -28.79 -1.14
N VAL A 6 2.45 -29.07 -0.02
CA VAL A 6 3.28 -28.08 0.64
C VAL A 6 4.43 -27.67 -0.27
N GLY A 7 5.08 -28.61 -0.91
CA GLY A 7 6.15 -28.31 -1.86
C GLY A 7 5.68 -27.46 -3.03
N THR A 8 4.52 -27.78 -3.57
CA THR A 8 3.96 -27.02 -4.70
C THR A 8 3.67 -25.59 -4.29
N ALA A 9 3.09 -25.38 -3.10
CA ALA A 9 2.80 -24.04 -2.60
C ALA A 9 4.10 -23.23 -2.42
N GLN A 10 5.14 -23.85 -1.88
CA GLN A 10 6.42 -23.19 -1.72
C GLN A 10 7.06 -22.88 -3.07
N GLU A 11 6.92 -23.78 -4.03
CA GLU A 11 7.47 -23.57 -5.36
C GLU A 11 6.84 -22.40 -6.08
N ARG A 12 5.56 -22.10 -5.81
CA ARG A 12 4.89 -20.96 -6.42
C ARG A 12 5.45 -19.64 -5.95
N ILE A 13 5.89 -19.58 -4.70
CA ILE A 13 6.36 -18.33 -4.09
C ILE A 13 7.87 -18.22 -4.17
N ALA A 14 8.57 -19.29 -3.79
CA ALA A 14 10.02 -19.23 -3.67
C ALA A 14 10.76 -19.10 -5.00
N PRO A 15 10.37 -19.82 -6.12
CA PRO A 15 11.16 -19.74 -7.34
C PRO A 15 11.07 -18.41 -8.06
N ASP A 16 9.92 -17.72 -7.98
CA ASP A 16 9.75 -16.47 -8.70
C ASP A 16 8.77 -15.53 -8.03
N PRO A 17 9.26 -14.69 -7.11
CA PRO A 17 8.41 -13.69 -6.46
C PRO A 17 8.13 -12.46 -7.33
N LEU A 18 8.79 -12.31 -8.48
CA LEU A 18 8.71 -11.08 -9.27
C LEU A 18 7.30 -10.72 -9.73
N PRO A 19 6.47 -11.66 -10.23
CA PRO A 19 5.11 -11.29 -10.60
C PRO A 19 4.28 -10.81 -9.42
N THR A 20 4.46 -11.41 -8.25
CA THR A 20 3.76 -11.01 -7.04
C THR A 20 4.19 -9.60 -6.61
N ILE A 21 5.50 -9.34 -6.62
CA ILE A 21 6.05 -8.02 -6.30
C ILE A 21 5.48 -6.98 -7.26
N ALA A 22 5.47 -7.26 -8.55
CA ALA A 22 4.97 -6.32 -9.56
C ALA A 22 3.49 -6.01 -9.35
N ALA A 23 2.68 -7.04 -9.06
CA ALA A 23 1.24 -6.86 -8.85
C ALA A 23 0.96 -6.01 -7.61
N ILE A 24 1.70 -6.24 -6.54
CA ILE A 24 1.55 -5.45 -5.30
C ILE A 24 2.04 -4.02 -5.52
N ALA A 25 3.21 -3.86 -6.13
CA ALA A 25 3.82 -2.54 -6.33
C ALA A 25 2.98 -1.64 -7.24
N LYS A 26 2.19 -2.22 -8.12
CA LYS A 26 1.33 -1.46 -9.03
C LYS A 26 0.34 -0.57 -8.29
N TYR A 27 -0.08 -0.96 -7.09
CA TYR A 27 -0.98 -0.15 -6.29
C TYR A 27 -0.39 1.21 -5.92
N GLY A 28 0.92 1.39 -6.00
CA GLY A 28 1.55 2.69 -5.79
C GLY A 28 1.14 3.73 -6.83
N GLU A 29 0.73 3.30 -8.02
CA GLU A 29 0.31 4.23 -9.06
C GLU A 29 -1.03 4.90 -8.75
N THR A 30 -1.87 4.22 -7.96
CA THR A 30 -3.23 4.70 -7.63
C THR A 30 -3.51 4.53 -6.14
N ASP A 31 -2.52 4.81 -5.30
CA ASP A 31 -2.64 4.64 -3.86
C ASP A 31 -3.75 5.53 -3.30
N LEU A 32 -4.64 4.92 -2.50
CA LEU A 32 -5.77 5.62 -1.88
C LEU A 32 -5.33 6.90 -1.18
N LEU A 33 -4.19 6.88 -0.50
CA LEU A 33 -3.72 8.02 0.30
C LEU A 33 -3.34 9.23 -0.53
N CYS A 34 -3.23 9.07 -1.84
CA CYS A 34 -2.87 10.15 -2.75
C CYS A 34 -4.09 10.95 -3.23
N TYR A 35 -5.29 10.48 -2.96
CA TYR A 35 -6.50 11.13 -3.40
C TYR A 35 -7.14 11.92 -2.27
N ARG A 36 -7.62 13.13 -2.59
CA ARG A 36 -8.31 13.99 -1.62
C ARG A 36 -9.68 14.34 -2.19
N ALA A 37 -10.68 14.40 -1.29
CA ALA A 37 -12.03 14.74 -1.66
C ALA A 37 -12.13 16.21 -2.08
N GLU A 38 -13.14 16.52 -2.88
CA GLU A 38 -13.44 17.91 -3.21
C GLU A 38 -14.13 18.62 -2.05
N ASP A 39 -14.86 17.87 -1.20
CA ASP A 39 -15.44 18.42 0.03
C ASP A 39 -14.32 18.84 0.96
N SER A 40 -14.31 20.11 1.36
CA SER A 40 -13.20 20.66 2.13
C SER A 40 -13.04 20.05 3.50
N ARG A 41 -14.15 19.64 4.14
CA ARG A 41 -14.09 19.04 5.47
C ARG A 41 -13.50 17.63 5.40
N LEU A 42 -13.94 16.85 4.43
CA LEU A 42 -13.37 15.52 4.23
C LEU A 42 -11.91 15.61 3.81
N ALA A 43 -11.59 16.54 2.92
CA ALA A 43 -10.19 16.72 2.49
C ALA A 43 -9.28 17.08 3.66
N ALA A 44 -9.76 17.91 4.59
CA ALA A 44 -9.00 18.27 5.78
C ALA A 44 -8.77 17.06 6.67
N GLU A 45 -9.79 16.21 6.85
CA GLU A 45 -9.67 15.00 7.64
C GLU A 45 -8.70 14.01 6.99
N GLN A 46 -8.80 13.85 5.67
CA GLN A 46 -7.88 13.00 4.93
C GLN A 46 -6.43 13.51 5.08
N ALA A 47 -6.22 14.81 4.97
CA ALA A 47 -4.88 15.37 5.13
C ALA A 47 -4.35 15.11 6.54
N ALA A 48 -5.20 15.23 7.55
CA ALA A 48 -4.80 15.01 8.94
C ALA A 48 -4.48 13.54 9.22
N GLN A 49 -5.27 12.61 8.66
CA GLN A 49 -5.15 11.20 8.97
C GLN A 49 -4.21 10.46 8.01
N TRP A 50 -4.22 10.82 6.73
CA TRP A 50 -3.40 10.14 5.71
C TRP A 50 -2.06 10.84 5.46
N GLY A 51 -2.01 12.16 5.68
CA GLY A 51 -0.80 12.95 5.44
C GLY A 51 0.43 12.39 6.13
N PRO A 52 0.34 12.02 7.43
CA PRO A 52 1.50 11.45 8.11
C PRO A 52 2.04 10.19 7.46
N LEU A 53 1.17 9.36 6.86
CA LEU A 53 1.59 8.14 6.18
C LEU A 53 2.25 8.46 4.84
N VAL A 54 1.75 9.45 4.12
CA VAL A 54 2.39 9.90 2.88
C VAL A 54 3.79 10.47 3.20
N ASP A 55 3.89 11.24 4.28
CA ASP A 55 5.18 11.77 4.74
C ASP A 55 6.12 10.64 5.15
N TRP A 56 5.60 9.64 5.84
CA TRP A 56 6.36 8.46 6.23
C TRP A 56 6.93 7.75 4.99
N SER A 57 6.13 7.62 3.94
CA SER A 57 6.57 7.01 2.68
C SER A 57 7.73 7.79 2.07
N ALA A 58 7.62 9.11 2.07
CA ALA A 58 8.69 9.96 1.52
C ALA A 58 9.98 9.81 2.30
N LEU A 59 9.90 9.79 3.64
CA LEU A 59 11.08 9.79 4.50
C LEU A 59 11.67 8.40 4.70
N GLN A 60 10.83 7.40 4.91
CA GLN A 60 11.30 6.07 5.29
C GLN A 60 11.43 5.12 4.12
N LEU A 61 10.67 5.33 3.06
CA LEU A 61 10.71 4.47 1.86
C LEU A 61 11.39 5.16 0.69
N ASP A 62 11.79 6.41 0.86
CA ASP A 62 12.37 7.23 -0.20
C ASP A 62 11.41 7.34 -1.40
N ALA A 63 10.13 7.41 -1.10
CA ALA A 63 9.05 7.40 -2.09
C ALA A 63 8.10 8.56 -1.85
N PRO A 64 8.45 9.78 -2.29
CA PRO A 64 7.54 10.93 -2.22
C PRO A 64 6.44 10.77 -3.25
N LEU A 65 5.18 10.78 -2.80
CA LEU A 65 4.03 10.60 -3.66
C LEU A 65 3.30 11.92 -3.86
N ARG A 66 2.74 12.10 -5.05
CA ARG A 66 1.97 13.30 -5.40
C ARG A 66 0.53 13.11 -4.98
N ILE A 67 -0.06 14.18 -4.46
CA ILE A 67 -1.45 14.21 -4.00
C ILE A 67 -2.30 14.89 -5.07
N THR A 68 -3.50 14.37 -5.29
CA THR A 68 -4.46 14.97 -6.20
C THR A 68 -5.81 15.15 -5.51
N THR A 69 -6.63 16.05 -6.04
CA THR A 69 -7.99 16.27 -5.57
C THR A 69 -8.97 15.79 -6.63
N GLY A 70 -10.03 15.10 -6.19
CA GLY A 70 -11.01 14.53 -7.10
C GLY A 70 -10.63 13.14 -7.53
N LEU A 71 -11.22 12.66 -8.62
CA LEU A 71 -11.06 11.29 -9.09
C LEU A 71 -9.99 11.14 -10.17
N MET A 72 -9.46 12.24 -10.69
CA MET A 72 -8.45 12.16 -11.76
C MET A 72 -7.11 11.73 -11.17
N PRO A 73 -6.53 10.65 -11.70
CA PRO A 73 -5.23 10.20 -11.20
C PRO A 73 -4.13 11.19 -11.58
N VAL A 74 -3.12 11.27 -10.74
CA VAL A 74 -1.91 12.04 -11.00
C VAL A 74 -0.77 11.04 -11.26
N PRO A 75 0.02 11.23 -12.34
CA PRO A 75 1.16 10.35 -12.57
C PRO A 75 2.17 10.49 -11.44
N GLN A 76 2.61 9.36 -10.90
CA GLN A 76 3.61 9.35 -9.85
C GLN A 76 5.02 9.33 -10.48
N ASP A 77 5.97 9.87 -9.75
CA ASP A 77 7.36 9.88 -10.20
C ASP A 77 7.90 8.44 -10.30
N ALA A 78 8.60 8.16 -11.40
CA ALA A 78 9.13 6.83 -11.65
C ALA A 78 10.11 6.38 -10.54
N GLN A 79 10.87 7.31 -9.97
CA GLN A 79 11.80 6.98 -8.89
C GLN A 79 11.04 6.61 -7.61
N ALA A 80 9.94 7.31 -7.32
CA ALA A 80 9.12 6.98 -6.16
C ALA A 80 8.50 5.60 -6.32
N LEU A 81 7.98 5.29 -7.51
CA LEU A 81 7.41 3.96 -7.79
C LEU A 81 8.48 2.87 -7.68
N ALA A 82 9.69 3.12 -8.16
CA ALA A 82 10.79 2.19 -8.04
C ALA A 82 11.16 1.95 -6.59
N ALA A 83 11.15 3.01 -5.78
CA ALA A 83 11.45 2.90 -4.34
C ALA A 83 10.39 2.06 -3.63
N LEU A 84 9.11 2.24 -3.95
CA LEU A 84 8.04 1.42 -3.38
C LEU A 84 8.22 -0.04 -3.79
N ARG A 85 8.56 -0.29 -5.05
CA ARG A 85 8.80 -1.66 -5.52
C ARG A 85 9.95 -2.31 -4.75
N ARG A 86 11.04 -1.57 -4.50
CA ARG A 86 12.16 -2.07 -3.71
C ARG A 86 11.72 -2.41 -2.29
N ALA A 87 10.85 -1.60 -1.70
CA ALA A 87 10.34 -1.85 -0.36
C ALA A 87 9.53 -3.15 -0.32
N VAL A 88 8.71 -3.41 -1.34
CA VAL A 88 7.96 -4.66 -1.45
C VAL A 88 8.93 -5.84 -1.63
N ALA A 89 9.90 -5.70 -2.52
CA ALA A 89 10.86 -6.76 -2.83
C ALA A 89 11.73 -7.12 -1.64
N ALA A 90 11.91 -6.20 -0.70
CA ALA A 90 12.72 -6.43 0.50
C ALA A 90 12.00 -7.28 1.55
N GLN A 91 10.71 -7.56 1.39
CA GLN A 91 9.93 -8.29 2.37
C GLN A 91 10.21 -9.79 2.29
N ALA A 92 10.24 -10.45 3.45
CA ALA A 92 10.33 -11.90 3.53
C ALA A 92 9.08 -12.54 2.92
N PRO A 93 9.15 -13.81 2.47
CA PRO A 93 8.01 -14.45 1.79
C PRO A 93 6.70 -14.40 2.56
N VAL A 94 6.72 -14.56 3.88
CA VAL A 94 5.50 -14.49 4.69
C VAL A 94 4.92 -13.08 4.66
N ALA A 95 5.76 -12.06 4.82
CA ALA A 95 5.30 -10.67 4.75
C ALA A 95 4.82 -10.32 3.35
N LEU A 96 5.48 -10.83 2.32
CA LEU A 96 5.07 -10.60 0.95
C LEU A 96 3.68 -11.19 0.68
N SER A 97 3.42 -12.39 1.18
CA SER A 97 2.10 -13.01 1.08
C SER A 97 1.03 -12.18 1.77
N ALA A 98 1.35 -11.66 2.97
CA ALA A 98 0.43 -10.79 3.71
C ALA A 98 0.14 -9.50 2.92
N LEU A 99 1.14 -8.91 2.30
CA LEU A 99 0.95 -7.73 1.47
C LEU A 99 0.02 -8.00 0.30
N GLY A 100 0.11 -9.18 -0.29
CA GLY A 100 -0.78 -9.57 -1.39
C GLY A 100 -2.25 -9.57 -1.00
N VAL A 101 -2.55 -9.72 0.27
CA VAL A 101 -3.93 -9.65 0.81
C VAL A 101 -4.26 -8.24 1.27
N LEU A 102 -3.37 -7.62 2.05
CA LEU A 102 -3.65 -6.34 2.70
C LEU A 102 -3.69 -5.17 1.72
N VAL A 103 -2.78 -5.12 0.76
CA VAL A 103 -2.69 -3.98 -0.16
C VAL A 103 -3.96 -3.83 -0.98
N PRO A 104 -4.49 -4.89 -1.63
CA PRO A 104 -5.77 -4.76 -2.32
C PRO A 104 -6.93 -4.43 -1.38
N ALA A 105 -6.94 -5.00 -0.17
CA ALA A 105 -8.00 -4.75 0.79
C ALA A 105 -8.05 -3.30 1.22
N PHE A 106 -6.87 -2.68 1.45
CA PHE A 106 -6.79 -1.27 1.82
C PHE A 106 -6.93 -0.33 0.62
N GLY A 107 -6.63 -0.82 -0.59
CA GLY A 107 -6.48 0.05 -1.74
C GLY A 107 -5.26 0.95 -1.65
N SER A 108 -4.28 0.58 -0.81
CA SER A 108 -3.11 1.41 -0.54
C SER A 108 -1.87 0.56 -0.30
N LEU A 109 -0.87 0.78 -1.12
CA LEU A 109 0.44 0.16 -0.94
C LEU A 109 1.14 0.73 0.30
N VAL A 110 0.99 2.04 0.53
CA VAL A 110 1.63 2.70 1.68
C VAL A 110 1.10 2.12 2.99
N LEU A 111 -0.23 1.94 3.11
CA LEU A 111 -0.80 1.33 4.31
C LEU A 111 -0.31 -0.10 4.51
N GLY A 112 -0.25 -0.88 3.45
CA GLY A 112 0.26 -2.26 3.53
C GLY A 112 1.71 -2.31 4.00
N LEU A 113 2.55 -1.47 3.44
CA LEU A 113 3.97 -1.40 3.83
C LEU A 113 4.13 -0.88 5.26
N ALA A 114 3.28 0.06 5.68
CA ALA A 114 3.31 0.56 7.05
C ALA A 114 3.01 -0.56 8.05
N VAL A 115 2.05 -1.42 7.74
CA VAL A 115 1.74 -2.58 8.58
C VAL A 115 2.93 -3.55 8.58
N ALA A 116 3.48 -3.85 7.41
CA ALA A 116 4.59 -4.79 7.29
C ALA A 116 5.82 -4.32 8.07
N ARG A 117 6.04 -3.01 8.17
CA ARG A 117 7.19 -2.43 8.87
C ARG A 117 6.89 -2.09 10.33
N GLY A 118 5.70 -2.42 10.82
CA GLY A 118 5.34 -2.17 12.21
C GLY A 118 5.01 -0.72 12.53
N ARG A 119 4.83 0.12 11.51
CA ARG A 119 4.44 1.52 11.70
C ARG A 119 3.00 1.65 12.17
N LEU A 120 2.13 0.72 11.72
CA LEU A 120 0.71 0.67 12.06
C LEU A 120 0.30 -0.76 12.37
N ALA A 121 -0.67 -0.91 13.26
CA ALA A 121 -1.40 -2.17 13.39
C ALA A 121 -2.37 -2.31 12.22
N ALA A 122 -2.70 -3.55 11.86
CA ALA A 122 -3.61 -3.80 10.73
C ALA A 122 -4.98 -3.16 10.95
N GLU A 123 -5.47 -3.15 12.18
CA GLU A 123 -6.76 -2.51 12.52
C GLU A 123 -6.72 -1.01 12.27
N ALA A 124 -5.62 -0.35 12.65
CA ALA A 124 -5.47 1.08 12.41
C ALA A 124 -5.41 1.40 10.92
N ALA A 125 -4.71 0.56 10.15
CA ALA A 125 -4.63 0.73 8.70
C ALA A 125 -6.00 0.56 8.06
N HIS A 126 -6.79 -0.41 8.53
CA HIS A 126 -8.14 -0.61 8.03
C HIS A 126 -9.02 0.61 8.28
N GLU A 127 -8.95 1.18 9.50
CA GLU A 127 -9.72 2.38 9.84
C GLU A 127 -9.35 3.54 8.91
N LEU A 128 -8.07 3.70 8.61
CA LEU A 128 -7.63 4.73 7.69
C LEU A 128 -8.13 4.48 6.27
N SER A 129 -8.21 3.22 5.85
CA SER A 129 -8.62 2.86 4.49
C SER A 129 -10.10 3.13 4.23
N ILE A 130 -10.92 3.22 5.28
CA ILE A 130 -12.36 3.45 5.14
C ILE A 130 -12.78 4.84 5.62
N LEU A 131 -11.83 5.74 5.76
CA LEU A 131 -12.09 7.07 6.31
C LEU A 131 -13.17 7.82 5.55
N ASP A 132 -13.11 7.79 4.22
CA ASP A 132 -14.08 8.50 3.40
C ASP A 132 -15.49 7.90 3.53
N GLU A 133 -15.58 6.59 3.67
CA GLU A 133 -16.88 5.91 3.88
C GLU A 133 -17.46 6.30 5.24
N ARG A 134 -16.63 6.32 6.27
CA ARG A 134 -17.07 6.66 7.62
C ARG A 134 -17.50 8.12 7.74
N PHE A 135 -16.83 8.99 6.99
CA PHE A 135 -17.16 10.42 7.02
C PHE A 135 -18.59 10.68 6.54
N GLN A 136 -19.07 9.86 5.60
CA GLN A 136 -20.40 10.03 5.02
C GLN A 136 -21.51 9.46 5.91
N GLU A 137 -21.13 8.66 6.90
CA GLU A 137 -22.10 8.19 7.88
C GLU A 137 -22.38 9.26 8.93
#